data_9a2f9e0301234a7dd501c9d9ef907526
#
_entry.id   9a2f9e0301234a7dd501c9d9ef907526
#
_cell.length_a   1.000
_cell.length_b   1.000
_cell.length_c   1.000
_cell.angle_alpha   90.00
_cell.angle_beta   90.00
_cell.angle_gamma   90.00
#
_symmetry.space_group_name_H-M   'P 1'
#
loop_
_entity.id
_entity.type
_entity.pdbx_description
1 polymer ?
#
loop_
_entity_poly.entity_id
_entity_poly.type
_entity_poly.pdbx_seq_one_letter_code
_entity_poly.pdbx_strand_id
1 'polypeptide(L)'
;MRVVMRHWIWVVVGIVVTFAGIGVVGEAAAVGRDNVTPAKQLTLRISDFPRGASLVEAAADGGLTASGVHGTSFRVRVLYPLGNGQAAATAIVGVTDRAAQARQVFASFRKDPAVAGSTTSKLRLPRLGDEQIAIFQVRKSDTAATGMLVVRSKRVIWMLSVIGRPELTRHRAVTELSKYGVKMAARVNAR
;
A
#
# COMPACT_ATOMS: atom_id res chain seq x y z
N MET A 1 31.99 8.71 -6.20
CA MET A 1 30.71 8.95 -5.51
C MET A 1 29.53 8.32 -6.27
N ARG A 2 29.69 7.10 -6.85
CA ARG A 2 28.67 6.42 -7.70
C ARG A 2 28.25 5.02 -7.22
N VAL A 3 28.63 4.58 -6.03
CA VAL A 3 28.45 3.19 -5.57
C VAL A 3 27.24 3.02 -4.61
N VAL A 4 26.72 4.10 -4.02
CA VAL A 4 25.69 4.03 -2.97
C VAL A 4 24.29 3.76 -3.51
N MET A 5 24.05 3.97 -4.81
CA MET A 5 22.68 3.93 -5.38
C MET A 5 22.14 2.52 -5.68
N ARG A 6 23.02 1.49 -5.78
CA ARG A 6 22.60 0.12 -6.17
C ARG A 6 22.02 -0.73 -5.04
N HIS A 7 22.29 -0.44 -3.78
CA HIS A 7 21.80 -1.25 -2.64
C HIS A 7 20.39 -0.88 -2.16
N TRP A 8 19.86 0.27 -2.58
CA TRP A 8 18.54 0.75 -2.17
C TRP A 8 17.36 0.01 -2.79
N ILE A 9 17.55 -0.55 -3.99
CA ILE A 9 16.46 -1.21 -4.74
C ILE A 9 16.02 -2.51 -4.06
N TRP A 10 16.95 -3.23 -3.42
CA TRP A 10 16.67 -4.54 -2.84
C TRP A 10 15.97 -4.51 -1.47
N VAL A 11 16.12 -3.45 -0.71
CA VAL A 11 15.51 -3.33 0.63
C VAL A 11 14.01 -3.03 0.55
N VAL A 12 13.58 -2.34 -0.50
CA VAL A 12 12.15 -2.04 -0.72
C VAL A 12 11.37 -3.27 -1.20
N VAL A 13 12.05 -4.22 -1.86
CA VAL A 13 11.46 -5.48 -2.34
C VAL A 13 11.13 -6.42 -1.17
N GLY A 14 11.94 -6.41 -0.09
CA GLY A 14 11.76 -7.35 1.04
C GLY A 14 10.50 -7.15 1.88
N ILE A 15 9.88 -5.95 1.86
CA ILE A 15 8.71 -5.68 2.71
C ILE A 15 7.39 -6.13 2.06
N VAL A 16 7.35 -6.21 0.73
CA VAL A 16 6.13 -6.62 0.02
C VAL A 16 6.02 -8.15 -0.09
N VAL A 17 7.15 -8.87 -0.02
CA VAL A 17 7.19 -10.34 -0.19
C VAL A 17 6.67 -11.12 1.04
N THR A 18 6.67 -10.53 2.22
CA THR A 18 6.25 -11.25 3.45
C THR A 18 4.72 -11.44 3.56
N PHE A 19 3.91 -10.86 2.68
CA PHE A 19 2.47 -11.15 2.60
C PHE A 19 2.13 -12.38 1.74
N ALA A 20 3.12 -13.00 1.06
CA ALA A 20 2.94 -14.17 0.21
C ALA A 20 3.23 -15.51 0.92
N GLY A 21 3.38 -15.52 2.22
CA GLY A 21 3.79 -16.70 3.00
C GLY A 21 2.66 -17.62 3.42
N ILE A 22 1.70 -17.94 2.53
CA ILE A 22 0.93 -19.19 2.64
C ILE A 22 0.86 -19.75 1.22
N GLY A 23 1.78 -20.71 0.94
CA GLY A 23 1.90 -21.32 -0.36
C GLY A 23 0.68 -22.16 -0.72
N VAL A 24 0.14 -21.89 -1.88
CA VAL A 24 -0.37 -22.89 -2.83
C VAL A 24 0.04 -22.39 -4.20
N VAL A 25 0.91 -23.14 -4.88
CA VAL A 25 1.18 -22.96 -6.29
C VAL A 25 -0.08 -23.42 -7.02
N GLY A 26 -1.02 -22.51 -7.18
CA GLY A 26 -2.17 -22.67 -8.06
C GLY A 26 -1.91 -21.89 -9.32
N GLU A 27 -2.12 -22.52 -10.49
CA GLU A 27 -2.06 -21.93 -11.81
C GLU A 27 -2.63 -20.53 -11.81
N ALA A 28 -1.85 -19.56 -12.29
CA ALA A 28 -2.29 -18.22 -12.57
C ALA A 28 -3.36 -18.30 -13.67
N ALA A 29 -4.62 -18.47 -13.27
CA ALA A 29 -5.74 -18.29 -14.16
C ALA A 29 -5.59 -16.90 -14.77
N ALA A 30 -5.53 -16.81 -16.08
CA ALA A 30 -5.45 -15.57 -16.84
C ALA A 30 -6.64 -14.69 -16.44
N VAL A 31 -6.40 -13.78 -15.50
CA VAL A 31 -7.36 -12.75 -15.10
C VAL A 31 -7.59 -11.90 -16.35
N GLY A 32 -8.77 -11.97 -16.91
CA GLY A 32 -9.14 -11.25 -18.12
C GLY A 32 -8.77 -9.78 -17.97
N ARG A 33 -8.04 -9.23 -18.96
CA ARG A 33 -7.51 -7.85 -18.98
C ARG A 33 -8.58 -6.79 -18.70
N ASP A 34 -9.84 -7.09 -18.93
CA ASP A 34 -10.96 -6.17 -18.81
C ASP A 34 -11.34 -5.79 -17.37
N ASN A 35 -11.00 -6.62 -16.38
CA ASN A 35 -11.37 -6.40 -14.98
C ASN A 35 -10.32 -5.59 -14.17
N VAL A 36 -9.13 -5.33 -14.71
CA VAL A 36 -8.07 -4.55 -14.02
C VAL A 36 -8.34 -3.05 -14.05
N THR A 37 -9.07 -2.60 -15.04
CA THR A 37 -9.36 -1.16 -15.29
C THR A 37 -9.98 -0.44 -14.09
N PRO A 38 -10.97 -1.01 -13.36
CA PRO A 38 -11.55 -0.35 -12.19
C PRO A 38 -10.53 -0.11 -11.07
N ALA A 39 -9.71 -1.10 -10.73
CA ALA A 39 -8.71 -0.97 -9.68
C ALA A 39 -7.62 0.07 -10.05
N LYS A 40 -7.16 0.06 -11.32
CA LYS A 40 -6.21 1.04 -11.86
C LYS A 40 -6.72 2.47 -11.76
N GLN A 41 -8.00 2.70 -12.03
CA GLN A 41 -8.59 4.05 -12.00
C GLN A 41 -8.72 4.61 -10.58
N LEU A 42 -8.79 3.74 -9.58
CA LEU A 42 -8.96 4.11 -8.17
C LEU A 42 -7.63 4.38 -7.45
N THR A 43 -6.51 3.96 -8.02
CA THR A 43 -5.19 4.13 -7.40
C THR A 43 -4.61 5.53 -7.57
N LEU A 44 -3.48 5.79 -6.91
CA LEU A 44 -2.72 7.04 -7.06
C LEU A 44 -2.08 7.13 -8.46
N ARG A 45 -1.91 8.36 -8.93
CA ARG A 45 -1.21 8.69 -10.18
C ARG A 45 0.07 9.45 -9.85
N ILE A 46 1.03 9.45 -10.76
CA ILE A 46 2.28 10.22 -10.57
C ILE A 46 2.00 11.71 -10.34
N SER A 47 0.96 12.26 -10.98
CA SER A 47 0.53 13.65 -10.79
C SER A 47 -0.01 13.97 -9.40
N ASP A 48 -0.27 12.98 -8.55
CA ASP A 48 -0.67 13.19 -7.15
C ASP A 48 0.50 13.58 -6.26
N PHE A 49 1.72 13.29 -6.70
CA PHE A 49 2.97 13.48 -5.97
C PHE A 49 3.65 14.81 -6.30
N PRO A 50 4.57 15.28 -5.47
CA PRO A 50 5.30 16.52 -5.73
C PRO A 50 6.18 16.39 -6.98
N ARG A 51 6.59 17.54 -7.52
CA ARG A 51 7.57 17.63 -8.62
C ARG A 51 8.85 16.87 -8.23
N GLY A 52 9.43 16.13 -9.16
CA GLY A 52 10.58 15.26 -8.91
C GLY A 52 10.22 13.83 -8.47
N ALA A 53 8.94 13.49 -8.37
CA ALA A 53 8.50 12.12 -8.16
C ALA A 53 8.73 11.27 -9.43
N SER A 54 9.05 10.00 -9.23
CA SER A 54 9.25 9.02 -10.31
C SER A 54 8.42 7.77 -10.08
N LEU A 55 7.77 7.29 -11.14
CA LEU A 55 7.04 6.04 -11.11
C LEU A 55 8.04 4.86 -11.17
N VAL A 56 7.98 3.98 -10.17
CA VAL A 56 8.82 2.78 -10.10
C VAL A 56 8.08 1.57 -10.66
N GLU A 57 6.79 1.47 -10.34
CA GLU A 57 5.98 0.31 -10.70
C GLU A 57 4.52 0.73 -10.88
N ALA A 58 3.87 0.19 -11.89
CA ALA A 58 2.43 0.24 -12.08
C ALA A 58 1.98 -1.06 -12.73
N ALA A 59 1.41 -1.97 -11.96
CA ALA A 59 1.10 -3.32 -12.42
C ALA A 59 -0.19 -3.86 -11.77
N ALA A 60 -0.82 -4.82 -12.45
CA ALA A 60 -1.84 -5.66 -11.82
C ALA A 60 -1.19 -6.45 -10.67
N ASP A 61 -1.88 -6.50 -9.54
CA ASP A 61 -1.42 -7.22 -8.36
C ASP A 61 -2.35 -8.39 -8.07
N GLY A 62 -1.85 -9.63 -8.15
CA GLY A 62 -2.62 -10.84 -7.88
C GLY A 62 -2.94 -11.07 -6.39
N GLY A 63 -2.60 -10.13 -5.50
CA GLY A 63 -2.65 -10.30 -4.04
C GLY A 63 -4.03 -10.63 -3.45
N LEU A 64 -5.13 -10.32 -4.14
CA LEU A 64 -6.49 -10.67 -3.66
C LEU A 64 -6.88 -12.12 -3.94
N THR A 65 -6.31 -12.74 -4.97
CA THR A 65 -6.68 -14.10 -5.38
C THR A 65 -6.07 -15.18 -4.49
N ALA A 66 -4.99 -14.86 -3.77
CA ALA A 66 -4.28 -15.82 -2.91
C ALA A 66 -5.10 -16.35 -1.71
N SER A 67 -6.21 -15.68 -1.37
CA SER A 67 -7.07 -16.04 -0.23
C SER A 67 -8.41 -16.66 -0.64
N GLY A 68 -8.57 -17.10 -1.90
CA GLY A 68 -9.88 -17.55 -2.43
C GLY A 68 -10.90 -16.41 -2.61
N VAL A 69 -10.43 -15.16 -2.55
CA VAL A 69 -11.23 -13.97 -2.81
C VAL A 69 -11.14 -13.63 -4.29
N HIS A 70 -12.28 -13.58 -4.97
CA HIS A 70 -12.34 -13.15 -6.35
C HIS A 70 -12.39 -11.63 -6.44
N GLY A 71 -11.59 -11.07 -7.35
CA GLY A 71 -11.51 -9.64 -7.55
C GLY A 71 -10.28 -9.25 -8.38
N THR A 72 -10.14 -7.96 -8.59
CA THR A 72 -9.02 -7.38 -9.31
C THR A 72 -8.23 -6.46 -8.40
N SER A 73 -6.91 -6.42 -8.55
CA SER A 73 -6.08 -5.48 -7.83
C SER A 73 -5.04 -4.82 -8.72
N PHE A 74 -4.64 -3.63 -8.33
CA PHE A 74 -3.64 -2.84 -9.03
C PHE A 74 -2.72 -2.16 -8.03
N ARG A 75 -1.42 -2.19 -8.30
CA ARG A 75 -0.37 -1.59 -7.47
C ARG A 75 0.34 -0.49 -8.23
N VAL A 76 0.61 0.60 -7.50
CA VAL A 76 1.47 1.70 -7.94
C VAL A 76 2.52 1.95 -6.89
N ARG A 77 3.78 2.08 -7.32
CA ARG A 77 4.89 2.48 -6.46
C ARG A 77 5.57 3.72 -7.03
N VAL A 78 5.77 4.72 -6.19
CA VAL A 78 6.35 6.01 -6.56
C VAL A 78 7.45 6.36 -5.57
N LEU A 79 8.60 6.79 -6.08
CA LEU A 79 9.63 7.49 -5.29
C LEU A 79 9.40 8.98 -5.40
N TYR A 80 9.52 9.70 -4.30
CA TYR A 80 9.32 11.15 -4.29
C TYR A 80 10.18 11.84 -3.23
N PRO A 81 10.53 13.12 -3.42
CA PRO A 81 11.26 13.90 -2.44
C PRO A 81 10.45 14.07 -1.15
N LEU A 82 11.07 13.85 0.01
CA LEU A 82 10.50 14.06 1.33
C LEU A 82 11.53 14.70 2.25
N GLY A 83 11.38 16.01 2.54
CA GLY A 83 12.39 16.77 3.26
C GLY A 83 13.71 16.78 2.50
N ASN A 84 14.81 16.43 3.18
CA ASN A 84 16.15 16.34 2.57
C ASN A 84 16.46 14.95 2.00
N GLY A 85 15.48 14.03 2.03
CA GLY A 85 15.63 12.65 1.58
C GLY A 85 14.61 12.24 0.53
N GLN A 86 14.41 10.94 0.41
CA GLN A 86 13.43 10.34 -0.46
C GLN A 86 12.51 9.41 0.33
N ALA A 87 11.26 9.38 -0.08
CA ALA A 87 10.29 8.39 0.38
C ALA A 87 9.79 7.54 -0.79
N ALA A 88 9.37 6.32 -0.47
CA ALA A 88 8.63 5.47 -1.37
C ALA A 88 7.18 5.38 -0.90
N ALA A 89 6.23 5.68 -1.78
CA ALA A 89 4.83 5.38 -1.56
C ALA A 89 4.42 4.17 -2.38
N THR A 90 3.72 3.24 -1.76
CA THR A 90 3.07 2.12 -2.45
C THR A 90 1.58 2.18 -2.19
N ALA A 91 0.80 2.29 -3.25
CA ALA A 91 -0.65 2.23 -3.21
C ALA A 91 -1.12 0.95 -3.89
N ILE A 92 -1.96 0.18 -3.19
CA ILE A 92 -2.60 -1.03 -3.73
C ILE A 92 -4.10 -0.83 -3.60
N VAL A 93 -4.83 -1.07 -4.67
CA VAL A 93 -6.28 -1.07 -4.67
C VAL A 93 -6.77 -2.43 -5.10
N GLY A 94 -7.67 -3.01 -4.33
CA GLY A 94 -8.38 -4.23 -4.66
C GLY A 94 -9.88 -3.97 -4.75
N VAL A 95 -10.51 -4.49 -5.81
CA VAL A 95 -11.95 -4.47 -6.00
C VAL A 95 -12.44 -5.90 -5.96
N THR A 96 -13.22 -6.25 -4.96
CA THR A 96 -13.80 -7.59 -4.80
C THR A 96 -15.17 -7.68 -5.47
N ASP A 97 -15.60 -8.88 -5.81
CA ASP A 97 -16.93 -9.11 -6.39
C ASP A 97 -18.05 -8.79 -5.38
N ARG A 98 -17.80 -9.06 -4.09
CA ARG A 98 -18.79 -8.89 -3.02
C ARG A 98 -18.22 -8.14 -1.82
N ALA A 99 -19.03 -7.32 -1.17
CA ALA A 99 -18.63 -6.60 0.05
C ALA A 99 -18.23 -7.54 1.21
N ALA A 100 -18.78 -8.76 1.27
CA ALA A 100 -18.40 -9.77 2.27
C ALA A 100 -16.94 -10.20 2.10
N GLN A 101 -16.46 -10.38 0.87
CA GLN A 101 -15.08 -10.71 0.57
C GLN A 101 -14.15 -9.56 0.98
N ALA A 102 -14.54 -8.30 0.72
CA ALA A 102 -13.78 -7.14 1.18
C ALA A 102 -13.66 -7.10 2.71
N ARG A 103 -14.72 -7.43 3.46
CA ARG A 103 -14.66 -7.54 4.91
C ARG A 103 -13.72 -8.65 5.38
N GLN A 104 -13.73 -9.80 4.71
CA GLN A 104 -12.84 -10.91 5.03
C GLN A 104 -11.36 -10.52 4.84
N VAL A 105 -11.02 -9.89 3.71
CA VAL A 105 -9.65 -9.41 3.45
C VAL A 105 -9.25 -8.35 4.47
N PHE A 106 -10.13 -7.38 4.77
CA PHE A 106 -9.85 -6.36 5.76
C PHE A 106 -9.64 -6.96 7.17
N ALA A 107 -10.41 -7.97 7.54
CA ALA A 107 -10.26 -8.67 8.82
C ALA A 107 -8.91 -9.36 8.97
N SER A 108 -8.29 -9.86 7.89
CA SER A 108 -6.95 -10.44 7.93
C SER A 108 -5.89 -9.39 8.27
N PHE A 109 -5.97 -8.21 7.69
CA PHE A 109 -5.09 -7.07 8.06
C PHE A 109 -5.28 -6.62 9.51
N ARG A 110 -6.49 -6.75 10.05
CA ARG A 110 -6.80 -6.36 11.42
C ARG A 110 -6.20 -7.34 12.44
N LYS A 111 -6.09 -8.62 12.09
CA LYS A 111 -5.54 -9.65 12.99
C LYS A 111 -4.05 -9.50 13.20
N ASP A 112 -3.31 -9.19 12.14
CA ASP A 112 -1.86 -9.03 12.20
C ASP A 112 -1.39 -7.87 11.31
N PRO A 113 -1.51 -6.64 11.80
CA PRO A 113 -1.04 -5.47 11.07
C PRO A 113 0.47 -5.27 11.18
N ALA A 114 1.15 -6.04 12.03
CA ALA A 114 2.56 -5.83 12.35
C ALA A 114 3.48 -6.69 11.48
N VAL A 115 4.59 -6.10 11.05
CA VAL A 115 5.70 -6.85 10.48
C VAL A 115 6.57 -7.38 11.61
N ALA A 116 6.94 -8.65 11.57
CA ALA A 116 7.82 -9.26 12.55
C ALA A 116 9.11 -8.44 12.72
N GLY A 117 9.54 -8.25 13.98
CA GLY A 117 10.75 -7.48 14.30
C GLY A 117 10.60 -5.95 14.25
N SER A 118 9.39 -5.43 14.16
CA SER A 118 9.12 -3.98 14.21
C SER A 118 8.41 -3.55 15.50
N THR A 119 8.64 -2.30 15.91
CA THR A 119 7.80 -1.63 16.91
C THR A 119 6.65 -0.94 16.21
N THR A 120 5.42 -1.28 16.58
CA THR A 120 4.20 -0.78 15.94
C THR A 120 3.42 0.15 16.86
N SER A 121 2.96 1.27 16.34
CA SER A 121 2.06 2.19 17.03
C SER A 121 0.88 2.58 16.14
N LYS A 122 -0.32 2.74 16.72
CA LYS A 122 -1.51 3.20 16.00
C LYS A 122 -1.38 4.68 15.63
N LEU A 123 -1.84 5.04 14.43
CA LEU A 123 -1.98 6.42 13.99
C LEU A 123 -3.46 6.84 14.05
N ARG A 124 -3.68 8.12 14.33
CA ARG A 124 -5.00 8.74 14.21
C ARG A 124 -5.05 9.51 12.89
N LEU A 125 -5.94 9.11 12.00
CA LEU A 125 -6.19 9.72 10.70
C LEU A 125 -7.67 10.07 10.57
N PRO A 126 -8.04 11.01 9.69
CA PRO A 126 -9.44 11.24 9.30
C PRO A 126 -10.09 9.93 8.83
N ARG A 127 -11.39 9.81 9.01
CA ARG A 127 -12.13 8.65 8.49
C ARG A 127 -12.23 8.73 6.98
N LEU A 128 -11.74 7.71 6.29
CA LEU A 128 -11.62 7.67 4.83
C LEU A 128 -12.47 6.58 4.17
N GLY A 129 -13.13 5.74 4.97
CA GLY A 129 -14.00 4.67 4.49
C GLY A 129 -14.86 4.09 5.61
N ASP A 130 -15.48 2.93 5.36
CA ASP A 130 -16.32 2.22 6.34
C ASP A 130 -15.49 1.71 7.52
N GLU A 131 -14.30 1.18 7.22
CA GLU A 131 -13.33 0.67 8.20
C GLU A 131 -11.92 1.10 7.79
N GLN A 132 -11.07 1.37 8.79
CA GLN A 132 -9.67 1.69 8.54
C GLN A 132 -8.75 1.24 9.66
N ILE A 133 -7.51 0.95 9.29
CA ILE A 133 -6.38 0.69 10.19
C ILE A 133 -5.25 1.60 9.74
N ALA A 134 -4.68 2.36 10.67
CA ALA A 134 -3.50 3.17 10.40
C ALA A 134 -2.45 2.90 11.46
N ILE A 135 -1.23 2.58 11.03
CA ILE A 135 -0.12 2.23 11.90
C ILE A 135 1.17 2.91 11.44
N PHE A 136 2.05 3.12 12.40
CA PHE A 136 3.43 3.51 12.18
C PHE A 136 4.34 2.44 12.75
N GLN A 137 5.27 1.97 11.95
CA GLN A 137 6.20 0.91 12.29
C GLN A 137 7.63 1.41 12.14
N VAL A 138 8.47 1.04 13.09
CA VAL A 138 9.92 1.25 13.01
C VAL A 138 10.60 -0.10 13.10
N ARG A 139 11.35 -0.45 12.06
CA ARG A 139 12.11 -1.68 12.02
C ARG A 139 13.38 -1.53 12.85
N LYS A 140 13.62 -2.49 13.75
CA LYS A 140 14.80 -2.46 14.64
C LYS A 140 16.13 -2.63 13.90
N SER A 141 16.13 -3.41 12.81
CA SER A 141 17.35 -3.80 12.11
C SER A 141 17.98 -2.69 11.26
N ASP A 142 17.19 -1.75 10.75
CA ASP A 142 17.65 -0.81 9.74
C ASP A 142 17.11 0.62 9.90
N THR A 143 16.45 0.90 11.02
CA THR A 143 15.83 2.21 11.34
C THR A 143 14.85 2.73 10.28
N ALA A 144 14.42 1.86 9.33
CA ALA A 144 13.42 2.25 8.36
C ALA A 144 12.08 2.42 9.06
N ALA A 145 11.46 3.55 8.83
CA ALA A 145 10.13 3.84 9.31
C ALA A 145 9.10 3.70 8.19
N THR A 146 7.95 3.12 8.52
CA THR A 146 6.84 2.90 7.59
C THR A 146 5.54 3.39 8.21
N GLY A 147 4.86 4.28 7.52
CA GLY A 147 3.45 4.57 7.77
C GLY A 147 2.59 3.68 6.87
N MET A 148 1.58 3.02 7.41
CA MET A 148 0.64 2.21 6.64
C MET A 148 -0.80 2.55 6.99
N LEU A 149 -1.64 2.63 5.96
CA LEU A 149 -3.07 2.86 6.04
C LEU A 149 -3.77 1.82 5.19
N VAL A 150 -4.69 1.08 5.78
CA VAL A 150 -5.58 0.14 5.09
C VAL A 150 -7.02 0.61 5.31
N VAL A 151 -7.78 0.73 4.24
CA VAL A 151 -9.16 1.20 4.26
C VAL A 151 -10.04 0.26 3.46
N ARG A 152 -11.23 -0.01 3.98
CA ARG A 152 -12.32 -0.67 3.28
C ARG A 152 -13.46 0.31 3.03
N SER A 153 -13.96 0.35 1.80
CA SER A 153 -15.16 1.07 1.42
C SER A 153 -16.03 0.17 0.55
N LYS A 154 -17.16 -0.28 1.07
CA LYS A 154 -18.05 -1.25 0.38
C LYS A 154 -17.27 -2.51 -0.06
N ARG A 155 -17.10 -2.71 -1.38
CA ARG A 155 -16.36 -3.84 -2.00
C ARG A 155 -14.90 -3.49 -2.36
N VAL A 156 -14.45 -2.27 -2.06
CA VAL A 156 -13.09 -1.81 -2.36
C VAL A 156 -12.26 -1.86 -1.10
N ILE A 157 -11.06 -2.42 -1.22
CA ILE A 157 -10.01 -2.33 -0.21
C ILE A 157 -8.83 -1.61 -0.84
N TRP A 158 -8.26 -0.69 -0.12
CA TRP A 158 -7.03 -0.07 -0.57
C TRP A 158 -6.03 0.07 0.58
N MET A 159 -4.80 -0.06 0.24
CA MET A 159 -3.66 0.11 1.13
C MET A 159 -2.76 1.22 0.59
N LEU A 160 -2.29 2.05 1.49
CA LEU A 160 -1.25 3.03 1.21
C LEU A 160 -0.14 2.83 2.24
N SER A 161 1.08 2.62 1.78
CA SER A 161 2.26 2.65 2.63
C SER A 161 3.22 3.74 2.18
N VAL A 162 3.85 4.40 3.15
CA VAL A 162 4.92 5.38 2.94
C VAL A 162 6.11 4.94 3.75
N ILE A 163 7.25 4.81 3.09
CA ILE A 163 8.53 4.38 3.69
C ILE A 163 9.55 5.48 3.47
N GLY A 164 10.27 5.87 4.48
CA GLY A 164 11.35 6.88 4.38
C GLY A 164 12.48 6.62 5.35
N ARG A 165 13.68 7.14 5.01
CA ARG A 165 14.88 7.09 5.82
C ARG A 165 15.65 8.40 5.70
N PRO A 166 16.14 8.91 6.77
CA PRO A 166 15.71 8.89 8.19
C PRO A 166 14.49 9.78 8.40
N GLU A 167 13.96 10.34 7.32
CA GLU A 167 13.06 11.48 7.28
C GLU A 167 11.61 11.19 7.69
N LEU A 168 11.19 9.91 7.68
CA LEU A 168 9.81 9.58 8.02
C LEU A 168 9.63 9.50 9.53
N THR A 169 9.24 10.62 10.13
CA THR A 169 8.76 10.65 11.52
C THR A 169 7.28 10.23 11.58
N ARG A 170 6.80 9.90 12.79
CA ARG A 170 5.37 9.60 13.01
C ARG A 170 4.46 10.74 12.53
N HIS A 171 4.83 11.99 12.80
CA HIS A 171 4.05 13.16 12.37
C HIS A 171 4.01 13.26 10.83
N ARG A 172 5.15 13.11 10.16
CA ARG A 172 5.21 13.10 8.69
C ARG A 172 4.42 11.94 8.10
N ALA A 173 4.46 10.75 8.72
CA ALA A 173 3.65 9.62 8.29
C ALA A 173 2.15 9.96 8.31
N VAL A 174 1.65 10.61 9.38
CA VAL A 174 0.26 11.07 9.45
C VAL A 174 -0.06 12.04 8.32
N THR A 175 0.80 13.02 8.07
CA THR A 175 0.62 14.03 7.01
C THR A 175 0.56 13.39 5.62
N GLU A 176 1.53 12.53 5.29
CA GLU A 176 1.61 11.89 3.97
C GLU A 176 0.46 10.90 3.74
N LEU A 177 0.15 10.05 4.75
CA LEU A 177 -0.98 9.12 4.67
C LEU A 177 -2.32 9.85 4.56
N SER A 178 -2.52 10.96 5.27
CA SER A 178 -3.73 11.78 5.15
C SER A 178 -3.84 12.39 3.77
N LYS A 179 -2.78 13.03 3.27
CA LYS A 179 -2.72 13.70 1.97
C LYS A 179 -3.09 12.77 0.82
N TYR A 180 -2.43 11.62 0.73
CA TYR A 180 -2.67 10.66 -0.34
C TYR A 180 -3.91 9.81 -0.09
N GLY A 181 -4.21 9.50 1.17
CA GLY A 181 -5.41 8.78 1.57
C GLY A 181 -6.70 9.49 1.18
N VAL A 182 -6.77 10.82 1.36
CA VAL A 182 -7.92 11.63 0.92
C VAL A 182 -8.10 11.55 -0.60
N LYS A 183 -7.02 11.59 -1.39
CA LYS A 183 -7.09 11.47 -2.85
C LYS A 183 -7.61 10.10 -3.29
N MET A 184 -7.17 9.02 -2.64
CA MET A 184 -7.67 7.67 -2.92
C MET A 184 -9.14 7.54 -2.51
N ALA A 185 -9.51 7.98 -1.30
CA ALA A 185 -10.88 7.95 -0.81
C ALA A 185 -11.84 8.72 -1.74
N ALA A 186 -11.43 9.89 -2.23
CA ALA A 186 -12.23 10.67 -3.18
C ALA A 186 -12.52 9.89 -4.47
N ARG A 187 -11.53 9.16 -5.02
CA ARG A 187 -11.72 8.33 -6.22
C ARG A 187 -12.62 7.11 -5.97
N VAL A 188 -12.50 6.51 -4.78
CA VAL A 188 -13.31 5.34 -4.39
C VAL A 188 -14.76 5.76 -4.14
N ASN A 189 -14.99 6.90 -3.50
CA ASN A 189 -16.32 7.36 -3.12
C ASN A 189 -17.08 8.07 -4.26
N ALA A 190 -16.38 8.51 -5.32
CA ALA A 190 -16.99 9.10 -6.51
C ALA A 190 -17.74 8.08 -7.40
N ARG A 191 -17.78 6.79 -7.00
CA ARG A 191 -18.45 5.67 -7.68
C ARG A 191 -19.42 4.97 -6.72
#